data_3bf73869f37d216058e2543692ac0f04
#
_entry.id   3bf73869f37d216058e2543692ac0f04
#
_cell.length_a   1.000
_cell.length_b   1.000
_cell.length_c   1.000
_cell.angle_alpha   90.00
_cell.angle_beta   90.00
_cell.angle_gamma   90.00
#
_symmetry.space_group_name_H-M   'P 1'
#
loop_
_entity.id
_entity.type
_entity.pdbx_description
1 polymer ?
#
loop_
_entity_poly.entity_id
_entity_poly.type
_entity_poly.pdbx_seq_one_letter_code
_entity_poly.pdbx_strand_id
1 'polypeptide(L)'
;VVLAGVFNHVGRGFWAFRDVQEKREASPYKDWFHINFGGNSGYNDGFWYEGWEGHFELVKLNLQNPAVVDYLLDCVCFWMDEFNIDGLRLDVAYLLDENFMRRLHSTVKSRDEGFFLLGEMIHGDYKRIVNLEMLDSATNYECYKGLYSAFNSMNLFEIAHSLARQFGPEQWTLYKGMHLFSFADNHDVTRVASILQDKKQLEALYAVLFCMPGIPCIYYGSEWGALGEKHQGDQALRPCFEKPEENRLTEYLGKLSKIKSGCKALKDGGFQNLTLRNKQWIFARQCPEETVIVAVNAEEDPCQMECAYHGPATELLTGEKTSLNGTVGLQGYEVKIYKMG
;
A
#
# COMPACT_ATOMS: atom_id res chain seq x y z
N VAL A 1 -11.16 7.88 -8.96
CA VAL A 1 -11.64 7.38 -7.65
C VAL A 1 -11.48 5.87 -7.59
N VAL A 2 -10.87 5.33 -6.49
CA VAL A 2 -10.78 3.88 -6.23
C VAL A 2 -11.68 3.55 -5.04
N LEU A 3 -12.68 2.68 -5.25
CA LEU A 3 -13.57 2.24 -4.18
C LEU A 3 -13.02 1.00 -3.45
N ALA A 4 -13.36 0.85 -2.16
CA ALA A 4 -13.12 -0.39 -1.45
C ALA A 4 -14.20 -1.42 -1.80
N GLY A 5 -13.78 -2.58 -2.32
CA GLY A 5 -14.62 -3.73 -2.65
C GLY A 5 -14.47 -4.82 -1.60
N VAL A 6 -15.47 -4.99 -0.74
CA VAL A 6 -15.52 -6.06 0.26
C VAL A 6 -16.30 -7.24 -0.33
N PHE A 7 -15.60 -8.18 -0.94
CA PHE A 7 -16.22 -9.31 -1.66
C PHE A 7 -16.08 -10.65 -0.95
N ASN A 8 -15.26 -10.71 0.12
CA ASN A 8 -15.09 -11.94 0.89
C ASN A 8 -16.28 -12.24 1.79
N HIS A 9 -16.94 -11.22 2.32
CA HIS A 9 -18.00 -11.36 3.32
C HIS A 9 -19.01 -10.21 3.25
N VAL A 10 -20.13 -10.41 3.89
CA VAL A 10 -21.21 -9.42 4.05
C VAL A 10 -21.66 -9.34 5.50
N GLY A 11 -22.29 -8.24 5.87
CA GLY A 11 -22.95 -8.15 7.18
C GLY A 11 -24.20 -9.03 7.26
N ARG A 12 -24.58 -9.44 8.48
CA ARG A 12 -25.80 -10.26 8.75
C ARG A 12 -27.11 -9.63 8.24
N GLY A 13 -27.11 -8.33 8.00
CA GLY A 13 -28.24 -7.59 7.41
C GLY A 13 -28.35 -7.70 5.89
N PHE A 14 -27.43 -8.38 5.22
CA PHE A 14 -27.47 -8.57 3.77
C PHE A 14 -28.75 -9.33 3.36
N TRP A 15 -29.42 -8.86 2.32
CA TRP A 15 -30.76 -9.31 1.96
C TRP A 15 -30.83 -10.82 1.67
N ALA A 16 -29.83 -11.38 0.99
CA ALA A 16 -29.79 -12.82 0.70
C ALA A 16 -29.57 -13.67 1.97
N PHE A 17 -28.77 -13.17 2.93
CA PHE A 17 -28.57 -13.86 4.19
C PHE A 17 -29.82 -13.79 5.10
N ARG A 18 -30.54 -12.67 5.08
CA ARG A 18 -31.85 -12.56 5.77
C ARG A 18 -32.87 -13.55 5.22
N ASP A 19 -32.94 -13.74 3.90
CA ASP A 19 -33.79 -14.75 3.30
C ASP A 19 -33.45 -16.16 3.80
N VAL A 20 -32.13 -16.47 3.94
CA VAL A 20 -31.69 -17.75 4.54
C VAL A 20 -32.09 -17.86 6.02
N GLN A 21 -31.99 -16.79 6.81
CA GLN A 21 -32.44 -16.80 8.21
C GLN A 21 -33.93 -17.10 8.34
N GLU A 22 -34.73 -16.57 7.41
CA GLU A 22 -36.19 -16.75 7.41
C GLU A 22 -36.62 -18.13 6.83
N LYS A 23 -36.10 -18.52 5.68
CA LYS A 23 -36.53 -19.69 4.91
C LYS A 23 -35.67 -20.94 5.09
N ARG A 24 -34.48 -20.77 5.66
CA ARG A 24 -33.53 -21.84 5.95
C ARG A 24 -33.20 -22.66 4.69
N GLU A 25 -33.37 -23.98 4.72
CA GLU A 25 -33.10 -24.89 3.59
C GLU A 25 -33.95 -24.59 2.35
N ALA A 26 -35.09 -23.91 2.50
CA ALA A 26 -35.96 -23.52 1.40
C ALA A 26 -35.49 -22.21 0.70
N SER A 27 -34.51 -21.50 1.25
CA SER A 27 -33.98 -20.30 0.62
C SER A 27 -33.24 -20.62 -0.69
N PRO A 28 -33.50 -19.89 -1.79
CA PRO A 28 -32.73 -20.02 -3.02
C PRO A 28 -31.30 -19.48 -2.89
N TYR A 29 -30.99 -18.77 -1.80
CA TYR A 29 -29.68 -18.14 -1.55
C TYR A 29 -28.83 -18.92 -0.56
N LYS A 30 -29.25 -20.10 -0.08
CA LYS A 30 -28.46 -20.88 0.89
C LYS A 30 -27.06 -21.22 0.42
N ASP A 31 -26.90 -21.48 -0.88
CA ASP A 31 -25.60 -21.83 -1.50
C ASP A 31 -24.74 -20.61 -1.83
N TRP A 32 -25.23 -19.38 -1.52
CA TRP A 32 -24.44 -18.15 -1.59
C TRP A 32 -23.44 -18.05 -0.43
N PHE A 33 -23.61 -18.86 0.59
CA PHE A 33 -22.82 -18.89 1.81
C PHE A 33 -22.39 -20.32 2.11
N HIS A 34 -21.44 -20.49 3.01
CA HIS A 34 -21.03 -21.80 3.51
C HIS A 34 -21.85 -22.14 4.75
N ILE A 35 -22.95 -22.87 4.62
CA ILE A 35 -23.93 -23.12 5.67
C ILE A 35 -23.97 -24.60 6.04
N ASN A 36 -24.16 -24.88 7.36
CA ASN A 36 -24.49 -26.18 7.89
C ASN A 36 -25.75 -26.09 8.76
N PHE A 37 -26.86 -26.58 8.24
CA PHE A 37 -28.15 -26.58 8.95
C PHE A 37 -28.23 -27.53 10.15
N GLY A 38 -27.28 -28.46 10.31
CA GLY A 38 -27.11 -29.31 11.46
C GLY A 38 -26.34 -28.68 12.63
N GLY A 39 -25.79 -27.47 12.44
CA GLY A 39 -25.03 -26.75 13.45
C GLY A 39 -25.77 -25.55 14.05
N ASN A 40 -25.03 -24.70 14.78
CA ASN A 40 -25.54 -23.43 15.29
C ASN A 40 -24.44 -22.36 15.23
N SER A 41 -24.82 -21.10 15.08
CA SER A 41 -23.92 -19.95 15.10
C SER A 41 -23.80 -19.36 16.51
N GLY A 42 -22.83 -18.45 16.69
CA GLY A 42 -22.71 -17.66 17.92
C GLY A 42 -23.89 -16.73 18.19
N TYR A 43 -24.77 -16.51 17.21
CA TYR A 43 -26.01 -15.73 17.32
C TYR A 43 -27.25 -16.59 17.59
N ASN A 44 -27.07 -17.91 17.76
CA ASN A 44 -28.17 -18.86 17.98
C ASN A 44 -29.20 -18.90 16.83
N ASP A 45 -28.70 -18.81 15.58
CA ASP A 45 -29.57 -18.84 14.38
C ASP A 45 -30.23 -20.23 14.13
N GLY A 46 -29.80 -21.27 14.86
CA GLY A 46 -30.22 -22.65 14.63
C GLY A 46 -29.62 -23.29 13.39
N PHE A 47 -28.62 -22.68 12.80
CA PHE A 47 -27.70 -23.23 11.79
C PHE A 47 -26.33 -22.57 11.94
N TRP A 48 -25.27 -23.27 11.50
CA TRP A 48 -23.93 -22.76 11.44
C TRP A 48 -23.62 -22.20 10.05
N TYR A 49 -22.80 -21.17 9.98
CA TYR A 49 -22.25 -20.63 8.75
C TYR A 49 -20.82 -20.16 8.97
N GLU A 50 -20.04 -20.12 7.89
CA GLU A 50 -18.68 -19.60 7.94
C GLU A 50 -18.71 -18.07 8.04
N GLY A 51 -18.04 -17.52 9.07
CA GLY A 51 -17.71 -16.11 9.17
C GLY A 51 -16.24 -15.87 8.85
N TRP A 52 -15.90 -14.65 8.43
CA TRP A 52 -14.51 -14.27 8.21
C TRP A 52 -13.71 -14.42 9.50
N GLU A 53 -12.66 -15.27 9.48
CA GLU A 53 -11.82 -15.59 10.65
C GLU A 53 -12.59 -15.93 11.93
N GLY A 54 -13.77 -16.53 11.80
CA GLY A 54 -14.63 -16.91 12.93
C GLY A 54 -15.57 -15.80 13.43
N HIS A 55 -15.55 -14.64 12.82
CA HIS A 55 -16.46 -13.54 13.10
C HIS A 55 -17.82 -13.74 12.43
N PHE A 56 -18.80 -14.22 13.18
CA PHE A 56 -20.14 -14.49 12.67
C PHE A 56 -20.92 -13.25 12.20
N GLU A 57 -20.55 -12.06 12.64
CA GLU A 57 -21.09 -10.80 12.11
C GLU A 57 -20.70 -10.53 10.66
N LEU A 58 -19.62 -11.15 10.19
CA LEU A 58 -19.06 -11.03 8.84
C LEU A 58 -19.23 -12.34 8.08
N VAL A 59 -20.43 -12.52 7.51
CA VAL A 59 -20.87 -13.76 6.85
C VAL A 59 -20.11 -13.97 5.54
N LYS A 60 -19.35 -15.05 5.44
CA LYS A 60 -18.52 -15.34 4.27
C LYS A 60 -19.35 -15.70 3.05
N LEU A 61 -19.05 -15.08 1.91
CA LEU A 61 -19.65 -15.38 0.61
C LEU A 61 -18.98 -16.60 -0.04
N ASN A 62 -19.77 -17.40 -0.72
CA ASN A 62 -19.28 -18.51 -1.53
C ASN A 62 -18.91 -18.01 -2.94
N LEU A 63 -17.66 -17.56 -3.12
CA LEU A 63 -17.15 -17.07 -4.41
C LEU A 63 -16.96 -18.18 -5.46
N GLN A 64 -17.22 -19.44 -5.14
CA GLN A 64 -17.30 -20.54 -6.11
C GLN A 64 -18.68 -20.69 -6.72
N ASN A 65 -19.70 -20.04 -6.12
CA ASN A 65 -21.05 -20.02 -6.68
C ASN A 65 -21.16 -18.99 -7.82
N PRO A 66 -21.47 -19.40 -9.06
CA PRO A 66 -21.54 -18.47 -10.20
C PRO A 66 -22.55 -17.34 -9.99
N ALA A 67 -23.68 -17.59 -9.35
CA ALA A 67 -24.70 -16.56 -9.11
C ALA A 67 -24.21 -15.47 -8.13
N VAL A 68 -23.37 -15.82 -7.14
CA VAL A 68 -22.71 -14.84 -6.26
C VAL A 68 -21.73 -14.00 -7.06
N VAL A 69 -20.89 -14.65 -7.89
CA VAL A 69 -19.90 -13.96 -8.71
C VAL A 69 -20.56 -13.02 -9.68
N ASP A 70 -21.60 -13.47 -10.41
CA ASP A 70 -22.36 -12.65 -11.35
C ASP A 70 -22.96 -11.42 -10.66
N TYR A 71 -23.60 -11.60 -9.50
CA TYR A 71 -24.17 -10.51 -8.71
C TYR A 71 -23.12 -9.47 -8.31
N LEU A 72 -21.94 -9.92 -7.85
CA LEU A 72 -20.85 -9.01 -7.45
C LEU A 72 -20.27 -8.26 -8.65
N LEU A 73 -20.10 -8.93 -9.79
CA LEU A 73 -19.63 -8.29 -11.03
C LEU A 73 -20.64 -7.27 -11.56
N ASP A 74 -21.94 -7.55 -11.47
CA ASP A 74 -23.00 -6.60 -11.82
C ASP A 74 -22.95 -5.36 -10.94
N CYS A 75 -22.70 -5.54 -9.63
CA CYS A 75 -22.49 -4.40 -8.72
C CYS A 75 -21.28 -3.55 -9.12
N VAL A 76 -20.16 -4.17 -9.52
CA VAL A 76 -18.98 -3.46 -9.97
C VAL A 76 -19.27 -2.69 -11.27
N CYS A 77 -19.93 -3.33 -12.23
CA CYS A 77 -20.33 -2.68 -13.47
C CYS A 77 -21.24 -1.48 -13.20
N PHE A 78 -22.19 -1.63 -12.28
CA PHE A 78 -23.05 -0.52 -11.84
C PHE A 78 -22.24 0.64 -11.25
N TRP A 79 -21.24 0.37 -10.39
CA TRP A 79 -20.39 1.42 -9.82
C TRP A 79 -19.54 2.12 -10.88
N MET A 80 -19.07 1.39 -11.91
CA MET A 80 -18.36 1.99 -13.05
C MET A 80 -19.28 2.94 -13.82
N ASP A 81 -20.52 2.53 -14.07
CA ASP A 81 -21.49 3.30 -14.87
C ASP A 81 -22.03 4.52 -14.12
N GLU A 82 -22.41 4.35 -12.84
CA GLU A 82 -23.09 5.40 -12.07
C GLU A 82 -22.12 6.36 -11.38
N PHE A 83 -20.96 5.86 -10.91
CA PHE A 83 -20.03 6.65 -10.10
C PHE A 83 -18.74 6.99 -10.84
N ASN A 84 -18.57 6.47 -12.06
CA ASN A 84 -17.38 6.69 -12.89
C ASN A 84 -16.08 6.45 -12.11
N ILE A 85 -16.00 5.31 -11.43
CA ILE A 85 -14.83 4.94 -10.62
C ILE A 85 -13.67 4.48 -11.51
N ASP A 86 -12.44 4.76 -11.09
CA ASP A 86 -11.20 4.43 -11.82
C ASP A 86 -10.56 3.12 -11.32
N GLY A 87 -11.11 2.50 -10.29
CA GLY A 87 -10.53 1.28 -9.74
C GLY A 87 -11.22 0.75 -8.49
N LEU A 88 -10.73 -0.41 -8.03
CA LEU A 88 -11.14 -1.06 -6.80
C LEU A 88 -9.94 -1.43 -5.92
N ARG A 89 -10.08 -1.25 -4.62
CA ARG A 89 -9.24 -1.87 -3.59
C ARG A 89 -9.99 -3.07 -3.02
N LEU A 90 -9.49 -4.27 -3.28
CA LEU A 90 -10.10 -5.51 -2.78
C LEU A 90 -9.66 -5.77 -1.35
N ASP A 91 -10.64 -5.77 -0.46
CA ASP A 91 -10.46 -6.13 0.95
C ASP A 91 -10.07 -7.60 1.09
N VAL A 92 -9.15 -7.92 2.00
CA VAL A 92 -8.62 -9.27 2.26
C VAL A 92 -8.35 -10.10 0.99
N ALA A 93 -7.72 -9.48 -0.01
CA ALA A 93 -7.52 -10.09 -1.33
C ALA A 93 -6.77 -11.43 -1.28
N TYR A 94 -5.95 -11.65 -0.24
CA TYR A 94 -5.24 -12.91 -0.02
C TYR A 94 -6.16 -14.11 0.30
N LEU A 95 -7.44 -13.86 0.65
CA LEU A 95 -8.47 -14.88 0.92
C LEU A 95 -9.50 -15.02 -0.20
N LEU A 96 -9.48 -14.14 -1.21
CA LEU A 96 -10.43 -14.21 -2.32
C LEU A 96 -10.12 -15.40 -3.24
N ASP A 97 -11.17 -15.95 -3.84
CA ASP A 97 -11.05 -16.97 -4.88
C ASP A 97 -10.36 -16.41 -6.11
N GLU A 98 -9.33 -17.11 -6.62
CA GLU A 98 -8.55 -16.64 -7.76
C GLU A 98 -9.36 -16.58 -9.06
N ASN A 99 -10.34 -17.48 -9.24
CA ASN A 99 -11.20 -17.44 -10.44
C ASN A 99 -12.14 -16.23 -10.38
N PHE A 100 -12.63 -15.88 -9.19
CA PHE A 100 -13.35 -14.61 -9.01
C PHE A 100 -12.47 -13.41 -9.41
N MET A 101 -11.22 -13.34 -8.94
CA MET A 101 -10.31 -12.24 -9.31
C MET A 101 -10.02 -12.20 -10.81
N ARG A 102 -9.83 -13.36 -11.48
CA ARG A 102 -9.67 -13.41 -12.94
C ARG A 102 -10.93 -12.92 -13.69
N ARG A 103 -12.09 -13.32 -13.23
CA ARG A 103 -13.37 -12.85 -13.83
C ARG A 103 -13.56 -11.36 -13.62
N LEU A 104 -13.28 -10.85 -12.42
CA LEU A 104 -13.30 -9.42 -12.12
C LEU A 104 -12.35 -8.65 -13.03
N HIS A 105 -11.08 -9.09 -13.15
CA HIS A 105 -10.09 -8.51 -14.03
C HIS A 105 -10.61 -8.45 -15.49
N SER A 106 -11.04 -9.58 -16.04
CA SER A 106 -11.56 -9.66 -17.40
C SER A 106 -12.76 -8.73 -17.60
N THR A 107 -13.69 -8.66 -16.64
CA THR A 107 -14.88 -7.82 -16.71
C THR A 107 -14.51 -6.34 -16.75
N VAL A 108 -13.69 -5.85 -15.83
CA VAL A 108 -13.39 -4.42 -15.73
C VAL A 108 -12.43 -3.97 -16.84
N LYS A 109 -11.39 -4.78 -17.16
CA LYS A 109 -10.42 -4.44 -18.20
C LYS A 109 -11.02 -4.46 -19.62
N SER A 110 -12.07 -5.24 -19.87
CA SER A 110 -12.80 -5.21 -21.15
C SER A 110 -13.60 -3.90 -21.33
N ARG A 111 -13.95 -3.23 -20.25
CA ARG A 111 -14.69 -1.95 -20.25
C ARG A 111 -13.75 -0.74 -20.22
N ASP A 112 -12.69 -0.83 -19.40
CA ASP A 112 -11.65 0.18 -19.27
C ASP A 112 -10.31 -0.50 -18.94
N GLU A 113 -9.37 -0.52 -19.89
CA GLU A 113 -8.05 -1.11 -19.72
C GLU A 113 -7.26 -0.42 -18.59
N GLY A 114 -7.51 0.87 -18.35
CA GLY A 114 -6.89 1.67 -17.30
C GLY A 114 -7.46 1.44 -15.91
N PHE A 115 -8.57 0.69 -15.77
CA PHE A 115 -9.21 0.46 -14.46
C PHE A 115 -8.25 -0.23 -13.48
N PHE A 116 -7.99 0.40 -12.33
CA PHE A 116 -6.95 -0.05 -11.39
C PHE A 116 -7.48 -1.06 -10.37
N LEU A 117 -6.85 -2.22 -10.28
CA LEU A 117 -7.16 -3.27 -9.32
C LEU A 117 -6.05 -3.40 -8.26
N LEU A 118 -6.34 -2.97 -7.05
CA LEU A 118 -5.47 -3.05 -5.88
C LEU A 118 -5.97 -4.14 -4.91
N GLY A 119 -5.12 -5.07 -4.52
CA GLY A 119 -5.43 -6.06 -3.49
C GLY A 119 -4.84 -5.69 -2.13
N GLU A 120 -5.64 -5.81 -1.08
CA GLU A 120 -5.06 -5.87 0.25
C GLU A 120 -4.38 -7.22 0.47
N MET A 121 -3.09 -7.18 0.75
CA MET A 121 -2.31 -8.38 1.06
C MET A 121 -1.39 -8.09 2.24
N ILE A 122 -1.69 -8.71 3.38
CA ILE A 122 -0.96 -8.48 4.63
C ILE A 122 0.32 -9.32 4.67
N HIS A 123 0.30 -10.51 4.10
CA HIS A 123 1.43 -11.45 4.07
C HIS A 123 1.35 -12.41 2.88
N GLY A 124 2.46 -13.08 2.58
CA GLY A 124 2.55 -14.06 1.50
C GLY A 124 3.28 -13.53 0.27
N ASP A 125 3.26 -14.29 -0.81
CA ASP A 125 3.88 -13.93 -2.09
C ASP A 125 2.92 -13.06 -2.92
N TYR A 126 3.29 -11.82 -3.16
CA TYR A 126 2.48 -10.87 -3.94
C TYR A 126 2.22 -11.35 -5.37
N LYS A 127 3.13 -12.13 -5.99
CA LYS A 127 2.94 -12.69 -7.34
C LYS A 127 1.73 -13.59 -7.48
N ARG A 128 1.26 -14.17 -6.37
CA ARG A 128 0.07 -15.02 -6.39
C ARG A 128 -1.15 -14.28 -6.91
N ILE A 129 -1.31 -13.01 -6.55
CA ILE A 129 -2.47 -12.20 -6.92
C ILE A 129 -2.14 -11.02 -7.84
N VAL A 130 -0.87 -10.55 -7.86
CA VAL A 130 -0.43 -9.46 -8.74
C VAL A 130 0.20 -10.04 -9.99
N ASN A 131 -0.55 -10.09 -11.06
CA ASN A 131 -0.14 -10.62 -12.36
C ASN A 131 -1.11 -10.14 -13.45
N LEU A 132 -0.82 -10.46 -14.70
CA LEU A 132 -1.57 -9.99 -15.87
C LEU A 132 -3.03 -10.49 -15.96
N GLU A 133 -3.44 -11.43 -15.12
CA GLU A 133 -4.77 -12.03 -15.14
C GLU A 133 -5.65 -11.62 -13.96
N MET A 134 -5.07 -11.02 -12.90
CA MET A 134 -5.77 -10.72 -11.65
C MET A 134 -5.64 -9.25 -11.25
N LEU A 135 -4.65 -8.89 -10.43
CA LEU A 135 -4.55 -7.55 -9.86
C LEU A 135 -3.34 -6.80 -10.39
N ASP A 136 -3.45 -5.47 -10.50
CA ASP A 136 -2.37 -4.59 -10.93
C ASP A 136 -1.35 -4.34 -9.81
N SER A 137 -1.79 -4.34 -8.55
CA SER A 137 -0.97 -4.04 -7.39
C SER A 137 -1.49 -4.70 -6.11
N ALA A 138 -0.64 -4.76 -5.09
CA ALA A 138 -1.01 -5.16 -3.73
C ALA A 138 -0.35 -4.25 -2.69
N THR A 139 -0.95 -4.19 -1.49
CA THR A 139 -0.43 -3.42 -0.36
C THR A 139 0.87 -4.03 0.16
N ASN A 140 1.95 -3.22 0.22
CA ASN A 140 3.28 -3.66 0.62
C ASN A 140 3.50 -3.54 2.14
N TYR A 141 2.89 -4.43 2.90
CA TYR A 141 3.02 -4.46 4.36
C TYR A 141 4.44 -4.78 4.85
N GLU A 142 5.24 -5.47 4.05
CA GLU A 142 6.65 -5.72 4.38
C GLU A 142 7.44 -4.41 4.41
N CYS A 143 7.30 -3.58 3.37
CA CYS A 143 7.96 -2.26 3.37
C CYS A 143 7.36 -1.31 4.42
N TYR A 144 6.05 -1.35 4.69
CA TYR A 144 5.45 -0.62 5.81
C TYR A 144 6.18 -0.94 7.12
N LYS A 145 6.31 -2.23 7.47
CA LYS A 145 7.01 -2.66 8.67
C LYS A 145 8.49 -2.23 8.63
N GLY A 146 9.15 -2.45 7.51
CA GLY A 146 10.55 -2.08 7.32
C GLY A 146 10.81 -0.58 7.50
N LEU A 147 9.89 0.27 7.02
CA LEU A 147 9.99 1.72 7.15
C LEU A 147 10.01 2.15 8.63
N TYR A 148 8.92 1.97 9.37
CA TYR A 148 8.87 2.49 10.73
C TYR A 148 9.87 1.79 11.67
N SER A 149 10.11 0.48 11.49
CA SER A 149 11.06 -0.28 12.30
C SER A 149 12.49 0.22 12.10
N ALA A 150 12.91 0.45 10.84
CA ALA A 150 14.25 0.93 10.53
C ALA A 150 14.56 2.29 11.17
N PHE A 151 13.61 3.21 11.18
CA PHE A 151 13.78 4.52 11.81
C PHE A 151 13.75 4.43 13.34
N ASN A 152 12.85 3.64 13.93
CA ASN A 152 12.77 3.47 15.38
C ASN A 152 13.97 2.73 15.96
N SER A 153 14.48 1.70 15.30
CA SER A 153 15.66 0.94 15.72
C SER A 153 16.98 1.62 15.35
N MET A 154 16.93 2.74 14.61
CA MET A 154 18.11 3.39 14.02
C MET A 154 18.94 2.41 13.19
N ASN A 155 18.25 1.57 12.40
CA ASN A 155 18.86 0.50 11.61
C ASN A 155 18.25 0.47 10.19
N LEU A 156 18.72 1.36 9.33
CA LEU A 156 18.22 1.48 7.94
C LEU A 156 18.49 0.23 7.08
N PHE A 157 19.31 -0.73 7.57
CA PHE A 157 19.46 -2.03 6.91
C PHE A 157 18.14 -2.80 6.79
N GLU A 158 17.18 -2.61 7.70
CA GLU A 158 15.90 -3.31 7.66
C GLU A 158 15.12 -2.98 6.38
N ILE A 159 14.87 -1.68 6.13
CA ILE A 159 14.15 -1.26 4.91
C ILE A 159 15.00 -1.44 3.65
N ALA A 160 16.30 -1.17 3.72
CA ALA A 160 17.21 -1.36 2.60
C ALA A 160 17.28 -2.83 2.14
N HIS A 161 17.28 -3.78 3.09
CA HIS A 161 17.24 -5.22 2.80
C HIS A 161 15.90 -5.63 2.18
N SER A 162 14.76 -5.19 2.73
CA SER A 162 13.44 -5.47 2.16
C SER A 162 13.34 -4.98 0.72
N LEU A 163 13.82 -3.76 0.43
CA LEU A 163 13.80 -3.21 -0.93
C LEU A 163 14.77 -3.94 -1.87
N ALA A 164 15.97 -4.30 -1.41
CA ALA A 164 16.93 -5.08 -2.22
C ALA A 164 16.36 -6.46 -2.57
N ARG A 165 15.69 -7.12 -1.61
CA ARG A 165 15.05 -8.42 -1.82
C ARG A 165 13.86 -8.33 -2.79
N GLN A 166 13.08 -7.25 -2.71
CA GLN A 166 11.90 -7.07 -3.55
C GLN A 166 12.24 -6.54 -4.94
N PHE A 167 13.13 -5.56 -5.05
CA PHE A 167 13.33 -4.76 -6.26
C PHE A 167 14.78 -4.57 -6.69
N GLY A 168 15.74 -5.22 -6.02
CA GLY A 168 17.17 -5.10 -6.31
C GLY A 168 17.58 -5.56 -7.71
N PRO A 169 18.86 -5.39 -8.07
CA PRO A 169 19.36 -5.75 -9.40
C PRO A 169 19.53 -7.26 -9.60
N GLU A 170 19.60 -8.03 -8.53
CA GLU A 170 19.95 -9.44 -8.54
C GLU A 170 18.90 -10.32 -9.24
N GLN A 171 19.31 -11.47 -9.75
CA GLN A 171 18.41 -12.42 -10.44
C GLN A 171 17.36 -13.04 -9.50
N TRP A 172 17.68 -13.19 -8.22
CA TRP A 172 16.77 -13.75 -7.20
C TRP A 172 15.76 -12.74 -6.66
N THR A 173 15.76 -11.51 -7.15
CA THR A 173 14.83 -10.45 -6.71
C THR A 173 13.38 -10.85 -6.98
N LEU A 174 12.53 -10.70 -5.96
CA LEU A 174 11.18 -11.26 -5.98
C LEU A 174 10.22 -10.53 -6.91
N TYR A 175 10.19 -9.17 -6.87
CA TYR A 175 9.11 -8.36 -7.45
C TYR A 175 9.65 -7.31 -8.44
N LYS A 176 10.70 -7.64 -9.15
CA LYS A 176 11.30 -6.76 -10.14
C LYS A 176 10.29 -6.33 -11.21
N GLY A 177 10.12 -5.03 -11.39
CA GLY A 177 9.15 -4.47 -12.34
C GLY A 177 7.71 -4.39 -11.84
N MET A 178 7.41 -4.87 -10.63
CA MET A 178 6.10 -4.71 -10.02
C MET A 178 5.98 -3.35 -9.32
N HIS A 179 4.79 -2.75 -9.40
CA HIS A 179 4.46 -1.49 -8.73
C HIS A 179 3.57 -1.77 -7.52
N LEU A 180 4.16 -2.18 -6.39
CA LEU A 180 3.42 -2.43 -5.16
C LEU A 180 2.95 -1.12 -4.51
N PHE A 181 1.76 -1.14 -3.91
CA PHE A 181 1.16 -0.01 -3.22
C PHE A 181 1.77 0.13 -1.82
N SER A 182 2.57 1.15 -1.62
CA SER A 182 3.40 1.35 -0.43
C SER A 182 2.88 2.52 0.40
N PHE A 183 2.92 2.37 1.72
CA PHE A 183 2.38 3.34 2.68
C PHE A 183 3.23 3.37 3.95
N ALA A 184 3.14 4.47 4.70
CA ALA A 184 3.73 4.61 6.03
C ALA A 184 2.72 4.33 7.15
N ASP A 185 1.45 4.51 6.86
CA ASP A 185 0.31 4.13 7.68
C ASP A 185 -0.96 3.98 6.82
N ASN A 186 -2.02 3.43 7.42
CA ASN A 186 -3.34 3.31 6.83
C ASN A 186 -4.43 3.25 7.93
N HIS A 187 -5.66 2.94 7.55
CA HIS A 187 -6.82 2.88 8.46
C HIS A 187 -6.81 1.70 9.45
N ASP A 188 -5.88 0.75 9.31
CA ASP A 188 -5.81 -0.48 10.13
C ASP A 188 -4.57 -0.55 11.02
N VAL A 189 -3.66 0.41 10.91
CA VAL A 189 -2.43 0.45 11.69
C VAL A 189 -2.25 1.78 12.41
N THR A 190 -1.44 1.78 13.46
CA THR A 190 -1.05 3.01 14.15
C THR A 190 -0.46 4.03 13.17
N ARG A 191 -0.91 5.28 13.26
CA ARG A 191 -0.44 6.36 12.39
C ARG A 191 1.06 6.57 12.53
N VAL A 192 1.72 6.87 11.41
CA VAL A 192 3.18 6.97 11.38
C VAL A 192 3.72 8.02 12.36
N ALA A 193 3.03 9.14 12.54
CA ALA A 193 3.40 10.16 13.51
C ALA A 193 3.24 9.72 14.97
N SER A 194 2.45 8.67 15.24
CA SER A 194 2.32 8.06 16.58
C SER A 194 3.34 6.95 16.79
N ILE A 195 3.64 6.14 15.75
CA ILE A 195 4.53 4.99 15.87
C ILE A 195 6.02 5.38 15.91
N LEU A 196 6.41 6.50 15.26
CA LEU A 196 7.78 6.99 15.31
C LEU A 196 8.14 7.53 16.69
N GLN A 197 9.25 7.05 17.25
CA GLN A 197 9.80 7.51 18.54
C GLN A 197 10.35 8.94 18.41
N ASP A 198 11.05 9.24 17.31
CA ASP A 198 11.50 10.59 16.98
C ASP A 198 10.75 11.15 15.78
N LYS A 199 9.86 12.11 16.02
CA LYS A 199 9.05 12.74 15.00
C LYS A 199 9.83 13.59 13.99
N LYS A 200 11.07 13.98 14.30
CA LYS A 200 11.97 14.67 13.38
C LYS A 200 12.31 13.82 12.16
N GLN A 201 12.15 12.49 12.28
CA GLN A 201 12.39 11.52 11.20
C GLN A 201 11.24 11.44 10.16
N LEU A 202 10.08 12.07 10.39
CA LEU A 202 8.93 11.98 9.50
C LEU A 202 9.27 12.39 8.05
N GLU A 203 9.97 13.51 7.87
CA GLU A 203 10.34 13.98 6.53
C GLU A 203 11.29 12.97 5.82
N ALA A 204 12.26 12.42 6.55
CA ALA A 204 13.17 11.42 6.01
C ALA A 204 12.47 10.09 5.65
N LEU A 205 11.56 9.62 6.51
CA LEU A 205 10.76 8.43 6.24
C LEU A 205 9.88 8.60 5.00
N TYR A 206 9.19 9.73 4.87
CA TYR A 206 8.38 10.00 3.69
C TYR A 206 9.21 10.17 2.42
N ALA A 207 10.39 10.77 2.50
CA ALA A 207 11.29 10.83 1.35
C ALA A 207 11.68 9.43 0.86
N VAL A 208 11.98 8.51 1.78
CA VAL A 208 12.21 7.09 1.44
C VAL A 208 10.97 6.49 0.78
N LEU A 209 9.78 6.67 1.35
CA LEU A 209 8.52 6.16 0.79
C LEU A 209 8.25 6.64 -0.64
N PHE A 210 8.49 7.93 -0.92
CA PHE A 210 8.27 8.49 -2.26
C PHE A 210 9.34 8.09 -3.27
N CYS A 211 10.58 7.90 -2.81
CA CYS A 211 11.70 7.61 -3.72
C CYS A 211 11.93 6.11 -3.94
N MET A 212 11.46 5.24 -3.06
CA MET A 212 11.56 3.80 -3.25
C MET A 212 10.68 3.30 -4.42
N PRO A 213 10.90 2.06 -4.94
CA PRO A 213 10.02 1.44 -5.92
C PRO A 213 8.60 1.29 -5.41
N GLY A 214 7.62 1.38 -6.32
CA GLY A 214 6.21 1.24 -6.03
C GLY A 214 5.42 2.54 -6.08
N ILE A 215 4.15 2.46 -5.68
CA ILE A 215 3.18 3.55 -5.67
C ILE A 215 3.06 4.07 -4.23
N PRO A 216 3.56 5.27 -3.91
CA PRO A 216 3.43 5.82 -2.57
C PRO A 216 1.99 6.25 -2.29
N CYS A 217 1.50 5.92 -1.10
CA CYS A 217 0.21 6.34 -0.60
C CYS A 217 0.35 7.13 0.69
N ILE A 218 -0.41 8.21 0.80
CA ILE A 218 -0.57 9.00 2.04
C ILE A 218 -1.98 8.75 2.57
N TYR A 219 -2.06 8.34 3.81
CA TYR A 219 -3.33 8.20 4.51
C TYR A 219 -3.81 9.60 4.96
N TYR A 220 -5.12 9.87 4.78
CA TYR A 220 -5.67 11.19 5.10
C TYR A 220 -5.36 11.62 6.54
N GLY A 221 -4.92 12.86 6.70
CA GLY A 221 -4.46 13.40 7.98
C GLY A 221 -2.97 13.17 8.26
N SER A 222 -2.35 12.18 7.66
CA SER A 222 -0.92 11.90 7.86
C SER A 222 -0.03 12.93 7.15
N GLU A 223 -0.56 13.63 6.15
CA GLU A 223 0.11 14.74 5.46
C GLU A 223 0.38 15.95 6.36
N TRP A 224 -0.31 16.07 7.49
CA TRP A 224 0.02 17.08 8.51
C TRP A 224 0.46 16.47 9.84
N GLY A 225 0.68 15.15 9.88
CA GLY A 225 1.18 14.45 11.06
C GLY A 225 0.11 14.13 12.11
N ALA A 226 -1.13 13.85 11.69
CA ALA A 226 -2.20 13.43 12.58
C ALA A 226 -1.78 12.20 13.40
N LEU A 227 -2.19 12.19 14.67
CA LEU A 227 -1.91 11.10 15.60
C LEU A 227 -3.08 10.11 15.65
N GLY A 228 -2.79 8.87 16.02
CA GLY A 228 -3.77 7.81 16.24
C GLY A 228 -3.08 6.47 16.50
N GLU A 229 -3.52 5.76 17.52
CA GLU A 229 -2.93 4.48 17.92
C GLU A 229 -3.95 3.36 17.82
N LYS A 230 -3.57 2.22 17.23
CA LYS A 230 -4.48 1.09 16.98
C LYS A 230 -5.13 0.55 18.26
N HIS A 231 -4.41 0.54 19.38
CA HIS A 231 -4.97 0.05 20.65
C HIS A 231 -6.10 0.91 21.22
N GLN A 232 -6.27 2.14 20.72
CA GLN A 232 -7.38 3.06 21.08
C GLN A 232 -8.65 2.82 20.25
N GLY A 233 -8.61 1.84 19.34
CA GLY A 233 -9.73 1.46 18.47
C GLY A 233 -9.79 2.22 17.15
N ASP A 234 -10.74 1.82 16.32
CA ASP A 234 -10.88 2.32 14.94
C ASP A 234 -11.13 3.83 14.85
N GLN A 235 -11.85 4.39 15.81
CA GLN A 235 -12.15 5.83 15.83
C GLN A 235 -10.88 6.69 15.96
N ALA A 236 -9.85 6.20 16.67
CA ALA A 236 -8.57 6.90 16.78
C ALA A 236 -7.79 6.88 15.45
N LEU A 237 -7.95 5.81 14.65
CA LEU A 237 -7.31 5.68 13.34
C LEU A 237 -8.08 6.40 12.23
N ARG A 238 -9.42 6.51 12.37
CA ARG A 238 -10.35 7.00 11.34
C ARG A 238 -11.13 8.23 11.82
N PRO A 239 -10.46 9.28 12.36
CA PRO A 239 -11.15 10.49 12.83
C PRO A 239 -11.80 11.24 11.67
N CYS A 240 -12.91 11.90 11.95
CA CYS A 240 -13.48 12.90 11.05
C CYS A 240 -12.80 14.25 11.31
N PHE A 241 -12.09 14.77 10.33
CA PHE A 241 -11.49 16.10 10.40
C PHE A 241 -12.48 17.14 9.86
N GLU A 242 -12.72 18.23 10.61
CA GLU A 242 -13.59 19.32 10.16
C GLU A 242 -13.01 20.08 8.97
N LYS A 243 -11.69 20.20 8.93
CA LYS A 243 -10.93 20.85 7.86
C LYS A 243 -9.52 20.25 7.76
N PRO A 244 -8.88 20.32 6.58
CA PRO A 244 -7.48 19.98 6.46
C PRO A 244 -6.61 20.98 7.23
N GLU A 245 -5.45 20.50 7.70
CA GLU A 245 -4.41 21.34 8.27
C GLU A 245 -3.25 21.44 7.26
N GLU A 246 -2.70 22.65 7.11
CA GLU A 246 -1.52 22.88 6.29
C GLU A 246 -0.35 23.25 7.19
N ASN A 247 0.76 22.55 7.03
CA ASN A 247 1.99 22.79 7.76
C ASN A 247 3.22 22.44 6.91
N ARG A 248 4.41 22.56 7.50
CA ARG A 248 5.68 22.24 6.81
C ARG A 248 5.71 20.83 6.21
N LEU A 249 5.12 19.83 6.89
CA LEU A 249 5.08 18.44 6.40
C LEU A 249 4.20 18.36 5.14
N THR A 250 3.05 19.01 5.13
CA THR A 250 2.15 19.06 3.96
C THR A 250 2.87 19.64 2.73
N GLU A 251 3.59 20.76 2.92
CA GLU A 251 4.39 21.37 1.84
C GLU A 251 5.50 20.45 1.35
N TYR A 252 6.19 19.75 2.29
CA TYR A 252 7.25 18.83 1.98
C TYR A 252 6.74 17.63 1.16
N LEU A 253 5.62 17.03 1.56
CA LEU A 253 4.99 15.94 0.81
C LEU A 253 4.50 16.38 -0.57
N GLY A 254 4.02 17.61 -0.69
CA GLY A 254 3.68 18.22 -1.98
C GLY A 254 4.89 18.31 -2.93
N LYS A 255 6.08 18.65 -2.41
CA LYS A 255 7.33 18.62 -3.18
C LYS A 255 7.72 17.20 -3.58
N LEU A 256 7.68 16.24 -2.64
CA LEU A 256 7.99 14.82 -2.93
C LEU A 256 7.06 14.23 -4.00
N SER A 257 5.78 14.56 -3.96
CA SER A 257 4.79 14.14 -4.96
C SER A 257 5.15 14.66 -6.36
N LYS A 258 5.52 15.94 -6.47
CA LYS A 258 5.98 16.53 -7.73
C LYS A 258 7.26 15.89 -8.23
N ILE A 259 8.22 15.63 -7.34
CA ILE A 259 9.48 14.94 -7.67
C ILE A 259 9.17 13.52 -8.18
N LYS A 260 8.36 12.73 -7.47
CA LYS A 260 7.97 11.37 -7.89
C LYS A 260 7.31 11.36 -9.26
N SER A 261 6.36 12.24 -9.49
CA SER A 261 5.63 12.33 -10.77
C SER A 261 6.49 12.85 -11.92
N GLY A 262 7.44 13.73 -11.62
CA GLY A 262 8.35 14.34 -12.62
C GLY A 262 9.57 13.48 -12.98
N CYS A 263 9.92 12.45 -12.21
CA CYS A 263 11.12 11.65 -12.42
C CYS A 263 10.75 10.24 -12.92
N LYS A 264 11.15 9.92 -14.16
CA LYS A 264 10.93 8.60 -14.75
C LYS A 264 11.65 7.51 -13.95
N ALA A 265 12.89 7.75 -13.53
CA ALA A 265 13.64 6.82 -12.70
C ALA A 265 12.94 6.49 -11.37
N LEU A 266 12.28 7.45 -10.74
CA LEU A 266 11.53 7.18 -9.51
C LEU A 266 10.24 6.38 -9.76
N LYS A 267 9.61 6.52 -10.93
CA LYS A 267 8.44 5.74 -11.33
C LYS A 267 8.83 4.31 -11.69
N ASP A 268 9.64 4.15 -12.72
CA ASP A 268 9.86 2.87 -13.40
C ASP A 268 11.28 2.34 -13.30
N GLY A 269 12.23 3.14 -12.74
CA GLY A 269 13.64 2.79 -12.65
C GLY A 269 13.93 1.65 -11.68
N GLY A 270 15.02 0.94 -11.92
CA GLY A 270 15.56 -0.05 -11.01
C GLY A 270 16.00 0.57 -9.68
N PHE A 271 16.25 -0.30 -8.69
CA PHE A 271 16.68 0.09 -7.35
C PHE A 271 18.05 -0.53 -7.03
N GLN A 272 18.95 0.25 -6.46
CA GLN A 272 20.25 -0.20 -6.02
C GLN A 272 20.71 0.52 -4.75
N ASN A 273 21.14 -0.22 -3.72
CA ASN A 273 21.86 0.33 -2.59
C ASN A 273 23.26 0.77 -3.04
N LEU A 274 23.70 1.97 -2.65
CA LEU A 274 25.04 2.49 -2.91
C LEU A 274 25.88 2.47 -1.65
N THR A 275 25.49 3.23 -0.63
CA THR A 275 26.18 3.30 0.66
C THR A 275 25.16 3.15 1.78
N LEU A 276 25.40 2.23 2.69
CA LEU A 276 24.45 1.90 3.76
C LEU A 276 25.20 1.80 5.09
N ARG A 277 24.72 2.55 6.07
CA ARG A 277 25.10 2.51 7.48
C ARG A 277 23.83 2.37 8.33
N ASN A 278 23.97 2.14 9.60
CA ASN A 278 22.80 2.00 10.49
C ASN A 278 21.83 3.19 10.39
N LYS A 279 22.37 4.41 10.34
CA LYS A 279 21.59 5.65 10.42
C LYS A 279 21.63 6.50 9.14
N GLN A 280 22.44 6.11 8.17
CA GLN A 280 22.61 6.83 6.91
C GLN A 280 22.50 5.87 5.73
N TRP A 281 21.93 6.38 4.64
CA TRP A 281 21.69 5.57 3.46
C TRP A 281 21.76 6.39 2.18
N ILE A 282 22.46 5.86 1.17
CA ILE A 282 22.41 6.36 -0.20
C ILE A 282 21.94 5.20 -1.09
N PHE A 283 20.94 5.44 -1.90
CA PHE A 283 20.47 4.51 -2.92
C PHE A 283 20.23 5.21 -4.25
N ALA A 284 20.24 4.45 -5.33
CA ALA A 284 19.93 4.93 -6.67
C ALA A 284 18.62 4.35 -7.18
N ARG A 285 17.93 5.16 -7.95
CA ARG A 285 16.85 4.78 -8.86
C ARG A 285 17.34 5.11 -10.28
N GLN A 286 17.27 4.13 -11.18
CA GLN A 286 17.87 4.28 -12.50
C GLN A 286 17.04 3.66 -13.60
N CYS A 287 16.84 4.40 -14.68
CA CYS A 287 16.37 3.91 -15.98
C CYS A 287 17.37 4.37 -17.08
N PRO A 288 17.23 3.93 -18.35
CA PRO A 288 18.17 4.31 -19.40
C PRO A 288 18.34 5.81 -19.58
N GLU A 289 17.31 6.60 -19.33
CA GLU A 289 17.30 8.04 -19.59
C GLU A 289 17.60 8.89 -18.36
N GLU A 290 17.55 8.31 -17.15
CA GLU A 290 17.58 9.11 -15.93
C GLU A 290 18.16 8.34 -14.76
N THR A 291 18.97 9.01 -13.95
CA THR A 291 19.46 8.51 -12.67
C THR A 291 19.12 9.49 -11.55
N VAL A 292 18.50 8.99 -10.51
CA VAL A 292 18.20 9.74 -9.28
C VAL A 292 18.92 9.09 -8.10
N ILE A 293 19.69 9.89 -7.36
CA ILE A 293 20.41 9.49 -6.15
C ILE A 293 19.68 10.07 -4.95
N VAL A 294 19.36 9.24 -3.99
CA VAL A 294 18.67 9.63 -2.74
C VAL A 294 19.60 9.37 -1.57
N ALA A 295 19.91 10.41 -0.81
CA ALA A 295 20.77 10.35 0.37
C ALA A 295 19.97 10.75 1.61
N VAL A 296 20.03 9.92 2.64
CA VAL A 296 19.20 10.02 3.87
C VAL A 296 20.11 9.99 5.09
N ASN A 297 19.93 10.93 6.01
CA ASN A 297 20.47 10.91 7.37
C ASN A 297 19.29 10.82 8.38
N ALA A 298 19.21 9.74 9.14
CA ALA A 298 18.13 9.51 10.10
C ALA A 298 18.43 9.97 11.51
N GLU A 299 19.62 10.55 11.76
CA GLU A 299 20.04 11.03 13.09
C GLU A 299 20.32 12.53 13.11
N GLU A 300 20.49 13.07 14.34
CA GLU A 300 20.70 14.51 14.58
C GLU A 300 22.08 15.01 14.13
N ASP A 301 23.10 14.14 14.23
CA ASP A 301 24.46 14.53 13.86
C ASP A 301 24.65 14.65 12.34
N PRO A 302 25.31 15.70 11.85
CA PRO A 302 25.65 15.80 10.45
C PRO A 302 26.67 14.73 10.04
N CYS A 303 26.59 14.29 8.80
CA CYS A 303 27.46 13.24 8.29
C CYS A 303 27.99 13.53 6.89
N GLN A 304 29.05 12.82 6.51
CA GLN A 304 29.53 12.73 5.15
C GLN A 304 29.59 11.26 4.71
N MET A 305 29.09 10.99 3.52
CA MET A 305 28.99 9.64 2.96
C MET A 305 29.67 9.56 1.61
N GLU A 306 30.30 8.44 1.35
CA GLU A 306 30.80 8.12 0.00
C GLU A 306 29.62 7.87 -0.95
N CYS A 307 29.75 8.40 -2.16
CA CYS A 307 28.79 8.23 -3.24
C CYS A 307 29.54 7.95 -4.54
N ALA A 308 29.28 6.82 -5.19
CA ALA A 308 30.00 6.40 -6.40
C ALA A 308 29.75 7.29 -7.62
N TYR A 309 28.91 8.32 -7.51
CA TYR A 309 28.53 9.17 -8.63
C TYR A 309 29.32 10.48 -8.65
N HIS A 310 29.69 10.91 -9.87
CA HIS A 310 30.41 12.13 -10.16
C HIS A 310 29.73 12.89 -11.30
N GLY A 311 29.82 14.21 -11.30
CA GLY A 311 29.32 15.06 -12.37
C GLY A 311 28.16 15.96 -12.00
N PRO A 312 27.63 16.69 -12.99
CA PRO A 312 26.55 17.65 -12.79
C PRO A 312 25.30 16.97 -12.23
N ALA A 313 24.63 17.63 -11.30
CA ALA A 313 23.40 17.17 -10.69
C ALA A 313 22.50 18.35 -10.32
N THR A 314 21.20 18.10 -10.21
CA THR A 314 20.23 19.04 -9.64
C THR A 314 19.66 18.44 -8.36
N GLU A 315 19.78 19.16 -7.24
CA GLU A 315 19.09 18.80 -6.00
C GLU A 315 17.60 19.16 -6.13
N LEU A 316 16.72 18.15 -6.08
CA LEU A 316 15.33 18.30 -6.49
C LEU A 316 14.40 18.97 -5.46
N LEU A 317 14.76 18.94 -4.16
CA LEU A 317 13.97 19.60 -3.11
C LEU A 317 14.14 21.12 -3.13
N THR A 318 15.33 21.59 -3.52
CA THR A 318 15.70 23.02 -3.57
C THR A 318 15.74 23.59 -4.98
N GLY A 319 15.98 22.75 -6.00
CA GLY A 319 16.23 23.14 -7.39
C GLY A 319 17.68 23.60 -7.64
N GLU A 320 18.57 23.45 -6.66
CA GLU A 320 19.97 23.89 -6.78
C GLU A 320 20.76 23.01 -7.77
N LYS A 321 21.49 23.65 -8.65
CA LYS A 321 22.45 22.99 -9.55
C LYS A 321 23.78 22.81 -8.83
N THR A 322 24.27 21.59 -8.79
CA THR A 322 25.50 21.22 -8.09
C THR A 322 26.30 20.19 -8.89
N SER A 323 27.39 19.72 -8.33
CA SER A 323 28.18 18.60 -8.89
C SER A 323 28.50 17.62 -7.77
N LEU A 324 28.21 16.35 -7.97
CA LEU A 324 28.67 15.30 -7.09
C LEU A 324 30.13 14.96 -7.38
N ASN A 325 30.92 14.83 -6.32
CA ASN A 325 32.36 14.58 -6.40
C ASN A 325 32.75 13.34 -5.57
N GLY A 326 31.94 12.31 -5.61
CA GLY A 326 32.21 11.06 -4.86
C GLY A 326 31.78 11.08 -3.39
N THR A 327 31.26 12.22 -2.90
CA THR A 327 30.75 12.33 -1.53
C THR A 327 29.47 13.17 -1.46
N VAL A 328 28.63 12.89 -0.44
CA VAL A 328 27.44 13.68 -0.10
C VAL A 328 27.49 14.03 1.38
N GLY A 329 27.42 15.32 1.70
CA GLY A 329 27.26 15.84 3.06
C GLY A 329 25.78 16.07 3.39
N LEU A 330 25.35 15.63 4.56
CA LEU A 330 23.99 15.78 5.08
C LEU A 330 24.01 16.40 6.47
N GLN A 331 23.11 17.32 6.73
CA GLN A 331 22.81 17.79 8.10
C GLN A 331 21.98 16.75 8.86
N GLY A 332 21.72 16.98 10.16
CA GLY A 332 20.85 16.12 10.94
C GLY A 332 19.43 16.02 10.35
N TYR A 333 18.92 14.81 10.21
CA TYR A 333 17.62 14.46 9.63
C TYR A 333 17.41 14.92 8.17
N GLU A 334 18.50 15.32 7.49
CA GLU A 334 18.43 15.82 6.11
C GLU A 334 18.29 14.68 5.09
N VAL A 335 17.50 14.97 4.06
CA VAL A 335 17.43 14.18 2.83
C VAL A 335 17.82 15.07 1.66
N LYS A 336 18.59 14.51 0.73
CA LYS A 336 18.89 15.12 -0.56
C LYS A 336 18.54 14.18 -1.69
N ILE A 337 17.91 14.71 -2.73
CA ILE A 337 17.47 13.96 -3.89
C ILE A 337 18.11 14.60 -5.12
N TYR A 338 19.07 13.90 -5.70
CA TYR A 338 19.81 14.41 -6.85
C TYR A 338 19.39 13.75 -8.14
N LYS A 339 19.00 14.53 -9.13
CA LYS A 339 18.89 14.09 -10.51
C LYS A 339 20.23 14.38 -11.20
N MET A 340 20.85 13.31 -11.72
CA MET A 340 22.09 13.43 -12.48
C MET A 340 21.84 14.10 -13.84
N GLY A 341 22.79 14.93 -14.29
CA GLY A 341 22.74 15.67 -15.55
C GLY A 341 23.08 14.83 -16.76
#